data_f77811f44f8b8e2b3cb93a5c4aa82d0c
#
_entry.id   f77811f44f8b8e2b3cb93a5c4aa82d0c
#
_cell.length_a   1.000
_cell.length_b   1.000
_cell.length_c   1.000
_cell.angle_alpha   90.00
_cell.angle_beta   90.00
_cell.angle_gamma   90.00
#
_symmetry.space_group_name_H-M   'P 1'
#
loop_
_entity.id
_entity.type
_entity.pdbx_description
1 polymer ?
#
loop_
_entity_poly.entity_id
_entity_poly.type
_entity_poly.pdbx_seq_one_letter_code
_entity_poly.pdbx_strand_id
1 'polypeptide(L)'
;MHETNRSVVMLIPQEPFWAWLNSLPDSDLDDLSLEDLQDDPNAYLIDACDDIDQAWDEIISRLDELFSAELADWCEDPEHWPDINPEIFTEWFEVRIATVVADLPNKEMQRTPFEPIILNPDA
;
A
#
# COMPACT_ATOMS: atom_id res chain seq x y z
N MET A 1 4.30 5.54 -25.77
CA MET A 1 4.10 4.59 -24.67
C MET A 1 5.36 3.74 -24.50
N HIS A 2 5.78 3.55 -23.28
CA HIS A 2 6.99 2.81 -22.96
C HIS A 2 6.70 1.75 -21.90
N GLU A 3 7.28 0.58 -22.07
CA GLU A 3 7.26 -0.45 -21.04
C GLU A 3 8.32 -0.08 -19.99
N THR A 4 7.97 -0.20 -18.70
CA THR A 4 8.87 0.13 -17.62
C THR A 4 9.61 -1.10 -17.10
N ASN A 5 10.68 -0.86 -16.32
CA ASN A 5 11.38 -1.94 -15.60
C ASN A 5 10.85 -2.10 -14.19
N ARG A 6 9.54 -2.03 -14.03
CA ARG A 6 8.85 -2.18 -12.75
C ARG A 6 7.64 -3.09 -12.91
N SER A 7 7.27 -3.72 -11.83
CA SER A 7 5.96 -4.34 -11.67
C SER A 7 5.13 -3.50 -10.70
N VAL A 8 3.84 -3.75 -10.60
CA VAL A 8 2.96 -2.98 -9.72
C VAL A 8 2.17 -3.90 -8.79
N VAL A 9 2.01 -3.43 -7.57
CA VAL A 9 1.18 -4.06 -6.53
C VAL A 9 0.13 -3.06 -6.12
N MET A 10 -1.14 -3.47 -6.14
CA MET A 10 -2.25 -2.66 -5.61
C MET A 10 -2.76 -3.30 -4.32
N LEU A 11 -2.98 -2.47 -3.31
CA LEU A 11 -3.47 -2.92 -2.01
C LEU A 11 -4.89 -2.41 -1.81
N ILE A 12 -5.85 -3.31 -1.92
CA ILE A 12 -7.28 -2.98 -1.83
C ILE A 12 -7.75 -3.27 -0.42
N PRO A 13 -8.12 -2.23 0.37
CA PRO A 13 -8.54 -2.44 1.76
C PRO A 13 -9.77 -3.33 1.88
N GLN A 14 -9.79 -4.15 2.91
CA GLN A 14 -10.89 -5.06 3.21
C GLN A 14 -11.54 -4.73 4.57
N GLU A 15 -12.57 -5.45 4.94
CA GLU A 15 -13.32 -5.22 6.17
C GLU A 15 -12.45 -5.06 7.43
N PRO A 16 -11.43 -5.89 7.67
CA PRO A 16 -10.60 -5.71 8.87
C PRO A 16 -9.87 -4.37 8.91
N PHE A 17 -9.42 -3.87 7.76
CA PHE A 17 -8.81 -2.54 7.69
C PHE A 17 -9.83 -1.46 8.04
N TRP A 18 -11.04 -1.56 7.49
CA TRP A 18 -12.12 -0.62 7.76
C TRP A 18 -12.51 -0.62 9.24
N ALA A 19 -12.60 -1.82 9.85
CA ALA A 19 -12.90 -1.94 11.27
C ALA A 19 -11.81 -1.28 12.12
N TRP A 20 -10.54 -1.43 11.73
CA TRP A 20 -9.43 -0.77 12.42
C TRP A 20 -9.54 0.75 12.33
N LEU A 21 -9.84 1.29 11.15
CA LEU A 21 -10.01 2.74 10.97
C LEU A 21 -11.09 3.29 11.90
N ASN A 22 -12.21 2.58 12.00
CA ASN A 22 -13.33 3.00 12.86
C ASN A 22 -13.01 2.88 14.35
N SER A 23 -12.01 2.09 14.71
CA SER A 23 -11.60 1.92 16.10
C SER A 23 -10.60 2.97 16.58
N LEU A 24 -10.04 3.75 15.66
CA LEU A 24 -9.02 4.75 16.01
C LEU A 24 -9.61 5.88 16.81
N PRO A 25 -8.86 6.41 17.83
CA PRO A 25 -9.29 7.61 18.54
C PRO A 25 -9.37 8.80 17.58
N ASP A 26 -10.35 9.65 17.78
CA ASP A 26 -10.56 10.86 16.98
C ASP A 26 -10.79 10.60 15.48
N SER A 27 -11.19 9.39 15.12
CA SER A 27 -11.52 9.12 13.74
C SER A 27 -12.81 9.84 13.35
N ASP A 28 -12.78 10.51 12.20
CA ASP A 28 -13.95 11.17 11.62
C ASP A 28 -14.14 10.62 10.21
N LEU A 29 -14.90 9.53 10.12
CA LEU A 29 -15.11 8.81 8.88
C LEU A 29 -16.56 8.90 8.41
N ASP A 30 -17.30 9.92 8.87
CA ASP A 30 -18.72 10.05 8.56
C ASP A 30 -19.02 10.12 7.07
N ASP A 31 -18.11 10.70 6.29
CA ASP A 31 -18.28 10.86 4.85
C ASP A 31 -17.57 9.78 4.03
N LEU A 32 -16.99 8.77 4.70
CA LEU A 32 -16.26 7.70 4.02
C LEU A 32 -16.94 6.34 4.22
N SER A 33 -16.74 5.47 3.25
CA SER A 33 -17.15 4.07 3.32
C SER A 33 -15.99 3.18 2.88
N LEU A 34 -16.09 1.89 3.20
CA LEU A 34 -15.12 0.92 2.69
C LEU A 34 -15.09 0.92 1.16
N GLU A 35 -16.25 1.04 0.52
CA GLU A 35 -16.34 1.09 -0.93
C GLU A 35 -15.54 2.26 -1.50
N ASP A 36 -15.58 3.43 -0.86
CA ASP A 36 -14.80 4.59 -1.29
C ASP A 36 -13.30 4.29 -1.28
N LEU A 37 -12.82 3.59 -0.25
CA LEU A 37 -11.42 3.20 -0.15
C LEU A 37 -11.04 2.17 -1.21
N GLN A 38 -11.95 1.25 -1.51
CA GLN A 38 -11.72 0.21 -2.49
C GLN A 38 -11.74 0.74 -3.92
N ASP A 39 -12.46 1.83 -4.17
CA ASP A 39 -12.55 2.44 -5.50
C ASP A 39 -11.26 3.15 -5.92
N ASP A 40 -10.43 3.54 -4.97
CA ASP A 40 -9.17 4.24 -5.26
C ASP A 40 -8.04 3.69 -4.38
N PRO A 41 -7.64 2.44 -4.62
CA PRO A 41 -6.57 1.83 -3.83
C PRO A 41 -5.20 2.38 -4.21
N ASN A 42 -4.27 2.30 -3.27
CA ASN A 42 -2.89 2.68 -3.53
C ASN A 42 -2.19 1.62 -4.38
N ALA A 43 -1.32 2.09 -5.25
CA ALA A 43 -0.49 1.24 -6.09
C ALA A 43 0.99 1.54 -5.82
N TYR A 44 1.79 0.49 -5.74
CA TYR A 44 3.22 0.58 -5.46
C TYR A 44 4.00 -0.06 -6.59
N LEU A 45 5.01 0.64 -7.07
CA LEU A 45 5.95 0.05 -8.02
C LEU A 45 7.00 -0.76 -7.26
N ILE A 46 7.26 -1.95 -7.74
CA ILE A 46 8.29 -2.84 -7.21
C ILE A 46 9.27 -3.19 -8.31
N ASP A 47 10.37 -3.85 -7.97
CA ASP A 47 11.31 -4.33 -8.97
C ASP A 47 10.59 -5.22 -9.97
N ALA A 48 11.02 -5.17 -11.24
CA ALA A 48 10.39 -5.96 -12.28
C ALA A 48 10.43 -7.45 -11.95
N CYS A 49 9.27 -8.07 -12.05
CA CYS A 49 9.10 -9.49 -11.76
C CYS A 49 8.63 -10.22 -13.02
N ASP A 50 9.12 -11.44 -13.21
CA ASP A 50 8.75 -12.25 -14.37
C ASP A 50 7.41 -12.96 -14.16
N ASP A 51 7.05 -13.22 -12.91
CA ASP A 51 5.81 -13.91 -12.58
C ASP A 51 5.26 -13.46 -11.22
N ILE A 52 4.09 -13.96 -10.89
CA ILE A 52 3.39 -13.61 -9.66
C ILE A 52 4.13 -14.09 -8.41
N ASP A 53 4.78 -15.23 -8.47
CA ASP A 53 5.53 -15.77 -7.34
C ASP A 53 6.70 -14.87 -6.96
N GLN A 54 7.43 -14.36 -7.95
CA GLN A 54 8.49 -13.38 -7.70
C GLN A 54 7.94 -12.10 -7.07
N ALA A 55 6.78 -11.66 -7.55
CA ALA A 55 6.14 -10.47 -7.00
C ALA A 55 5.78 -10.68 -5.53
N TRP A 56 5.27 -11.85 -5.15
CA TRP A 56 4.98 -12.15 -3.76
C TRP A 56 6.23 -12.19 -2.89
N ASP A 57 7.34 -12.72 -3.40
CA ASP A 57 8.63 -12.69 -2.69
C ASP A 57 9.06 -11.24 -2.41
N GLU A 58 8.89 -10.36 -3.38
CA GLU A 58 9.22 -8.95 -3.24
C GLU A 58 8.30 -8.29 -2.21
N ILE A 59 6.99 -8.56 -2.26
CA ILE A 59 6.02 -8.02 -1.30
C ILE A 59 6.38 -8.43 0.11
N ILE A 60 6.68 -9.71 0.33
CA ILE A 60 7.00 -10.21 1.66
C ILE A 60 8.31 -9.62 2.17
N SER A 61 9.30 -9.44 1.30
CA SER A 61 10.57 -8.84 1.70
C SER A 61 10.44 -7.37 2.09
N ARG A 62 9.39 -6.69 1.61
CA ARG A 62 9.13 -5.28 1.89
C ARG A 62 7.85 -5.07 2.68
N LEU A 63 7.41 -6.10 3.39
CA LEU A 63 6.12 -6.06 4.08
C LEU A 63 6.03 -4.91 5.08
N ASP A 64 7.11 -4.68 5.85
CA ASP A 64 7.14 -3.60 6.83
C ASP A 64 6.92 -2.24 6.17
N GLU A 65 7.57 -1.99 5.04
CA GLU A 65 7.41 -0.74 4.32
C GLU A 65 5.99 -0.56 3.78
N LEU A 66 5.49 -1.61 3.13
CA LEU A 66 4.16 -1.56 2.48
C LEU A 66 3.04 -1.38 3.50
N PHE A 67 3.02 -2.22 4.52
CA PHE A 67 1.96 -2.19 5.51
C PHE A 67 2.02 -0.92 6.34
N SER A 68 3.22 -0.52 6.76
CA SER A 68 3.41 0.72 7.52
C SER A 68 2.98 1.95 6.73
N ALA A 69 3.25 1.98 5.43
CA ALA A 69 2.82 3.09 4.60
C ALA A 69 1.29 3.23 4.55
N GLU A 70 0.58 2.10 4.44
CA GLU A 70 -0.89 2.12 4.46
C GLU A 70 -1.44 2.56 5.82
N LEU A 71 -0.85 2.08 6.90
CA LEU A 71 -1.29 2.42 8.25
C LEU A 71 -0.99 3.88 8.59
N ALA A 72 0.18 4.37 8.24
CA ALA A 72 0.62 5.73 8.56
C ALA A 72 -0.20 6.81 7.88
N ASP A 73 -0.83 6.51 6.75
CA ASP A 73 -1.73 7.44 6.09
C ASP A 73 -2.92 7.82 6.98
N TRP A 74 -3.29 6.95 7.91
CA TRP A 74 -4.46 7.13 8.76
C TRP A 74 -4.12 7.33 10.23
N CYS A 75 -3.02 6.75 10.69
CA CYS A 75 -2.61 6.85 12.09
C CYS A 75 -1.10 6.80 12.19
N GLU A 76 -0.51 7.88 12.68
CA GLU A 76 0.94 8.01 12.82
C GLU A 76 1.50 7.28 14.04
N ASP A 77 0.64 6.84 14.95
CA ASP A 77 1.07 6.21 16.19
C ASP A 77 1.10 4.68 16.05
N PRO A 78 2.30 4.07 16.02
CA PRO A 78 2.42 2.61 15.87
C PRO A 78 1.78 1.81 17.00
N GLU A 79 1.51 2.42 18.15
CA GLU A 79 0.84 1.73 19.25
C GLU A 79 -0.57 1.29 18.90
N HIS A 80 -1.19 1.94 17.92
CA HIS A 80 -2.52 1.61 17.45
C HIS A 80 -2.52 0.67 16.25
N TRP A 81 -1.34 0.26 15.78
CA TRP A 81 -1.23 -0.61 14.61
C TRP A 81 -1.39 -2.08 14.99
N PRO A 82 -1.83 -2.92 14.04
CA PRO A 82 -1.80 -4.36 14.23
C PRO A 82 -0.37 -4.90 14.15
N ASP A 83 -0.19 -6.16 14.45
CA ASP A 83 1.07 -6.83 14.18
C ASP A 83 1.31 -6.87 12.67
N ILE A 84 2.53 -6.53 12.26
CA ILE A 84 2.89 -6.53 10.84
C ILE A 84 3.42 -7.92 10.48
N ASN A 85 2.56 -8.73 9.91
CA ASN A 85 2.91 -10.07 9.44
C ASN A 85 2.09 -10.41 8.19
N PRO A 86 2.52 -11.42 7.41
CA PRO A 86 1.84 -11.75 6.16
C PRO A 86 0.38 -12.17 6.33
N GLU A 87 0.04 -12.86 7.41
CA GLU A 87 -1.31 -13.33 7.65
C GLU A 87 -2.28 -12.16 7.80
N ILE A 88 -1.95 -11.21 8.67
CA ILE A 88 -2.77 -10.04 8.89
C ILE A 88 -2.82 -9.20 7.62
N PHE A 89 -1.71 -9.02 6.95
CA PHE A 89 -1.63 -8.25 5.72
C PHE A 89 -2.61 -8.78 4.66
N THR A 90 -2.63 -10.10 4.45
CA THR A 90 -3.51 -10.70 3.43
C THR A 90 -4.98 -10.75 3.85
N GLU A 91 -5.28 -10.63 5.14
CA GLU A 91 -6.65 -10.47 5.61
C GLU A 91 -7.15 -9.03 5.45
N TRP A 92 -6.25 -8.07 5.61
CA TRP A 92 -6.59 -6.65 5.59
C TRP A 92 -6.63 -6.06 4.19
N PHE A 93 -5.91 -6.67 3.25
CA PHE A 93 -5.84 -6.19 1.87
C PHE A 93 -6.02 -7.33 0.88
N GLU A 94 -6.80 -7.05 -0.18
CA GLU A 94 -6.73 -7.85 -1.38
C GLU A 94 -5.54 -7.33 -2.18
N VAL A 95 -4.62 -8.21 -2.53
CA VAL A 95 -3.40 -7.83 -3.25
C VAL A 95 -3.58 -8.16 -4.72
N ARG A 96 -3.45 -7.15 -5.57
CA ARG A 96 -3.48 -7.33 -7.02
C ARG A 96 -2.13 -6.96 -7.60
N ILE A 97 -1.66 -7.77 -8.53
CA ILE A 97 -0.32 -7.66 -9.09
C ILE A 97 -0.42 -7.59 -10.60
N ALA A 98 0.34 -6.68 -11.21
CA ALA A 98 0.59 -6.68 -12.64
C ALA A 98 2.11 -6.70 -12.84
N THR A 99 2.59 -7.70 -13.58
CA THR A 99 4.03 -7.83 -13.81
C THR A 99 4.53 -6.88 -14.87
N VAL A 100 3.66 -6.47 -15.80
CA VAL A 100 4.02 -5.54 -16.86
C VAL A 100 3.35 -4.20 -16.60
N VAL A 101 4.15 -3.14 -16.55
CA VAL A 101 3.67 -1.77 -16.34
C VAL A 101 4.17 -0.91 -17.48
N ALA A 102 3.24 -0.29 -18.20
CA ALA A 102 3.56 0.59 -19.30
C ALA A 102 3.29 2.05 -18.90
N ASP A 103 4.20 2.93 -19.30
CA ASP A 103 4.07 4.35 -19.09
C ASP A 103 3.50 4.98 -20.36
N LEU A 104 2.29 5.51 -20.27
CA LEU A 104 1.57 5.99 -21.44
C LEU A 104 2.05 7.37 -21.93
N PRO A 105 2.23 8.38 -21.04
CA PRO A 105 2.66 9.69 -21.49
C PRO A 105 4.06 9.68 -22.09
N ASN A 106 4.31 10.54 -23.05
CA ASN A 106 5.63 10.68 -23.65
C ASN A 106 6.45 11.77 -22.94
N LYS A 107 6.60 11.62 -21.64
CA LYS A 107 7.38 12.53 -20.80
C LYS A 107 8.03 11.74 -19.67
N GLU A 108 9.09 12.32 -19.10
CA GLU A 108 9.78 11.64 -18.00
C GLU A 108 8.91 11.49 -16.78
N MET A 109 9.02 10.33 -16.13
CA MET A 109 8.40 10.07 -14.84
C MET A 109 9.18 10.82 -13.77
N GLN A 110 8.47 11.51 -12.88
CA GLN A 110 9.08 12.13 -11.72
C GLN A 110 8.84 11.28 -10.47
N ARG A 111 9.85 11.19 -9.64
CA ARG A 111 9.78 10.46 -8.37
C ARG A 111 10.07 11.43 -7.24
N THR A 112 9.17 11.44 -6.24
CA THR A 112 9.32 12.23 -5.03
C THR A 112 9.42 11.29 -3.85
N PRO A 113 10.29 11.56 -2.88
CA PRO A 113 10.36 10.69 -1.69
C PRO A 113 9.00 10.60 -1.02
N PHE A 114 8.61 9.39 -0.67
CA PHE A 114 7.43 9.13 0.15
C PHE A 114 7.86 9.20 1.60
N GLU A 115 7.36 10.20 2.32
CA GLU A 115 7.78 10.46 3.70
C GLU A 115 6.58 10.51 4.65
N PRO A 116 5.99 9.37 5.00
CA PRO A 116 5.11 9.33 6.15
C PRO A 116 5.93 9.70 7.38
N ILE A 117 5.38 10.52 8.23
CA ILE A 117 6.08 11.04 9.42
C ILE A 117 6.71 9.90 10.24
N ILE A 118 6.00 8.79 10.36
CA ILE A 118 6.43 7.64 11.12
C ILE A 118 7.70 6.99 10.54
N LEU A 119 7.86 7.01 9.22
CA LEU A 119 8.99 6.38 8.55
C LEU A 119 10.19 7.28 8.43
N ASN A 120 10.11 8.52 8.92
CA ASN A 120 11.20 9.47 8.90
C ASN A 120 11.37 10.09 10.28
N PRO A 121 11.72 9.29 11.30
CA PRO A 121 11.75 9.75 12.69
C PRO A 121 12.84 10.77 13.00
N ASP A 122 13.86 10.85 12.16
CA ASP A 122 15.00 11.73 12.39
C ASP A 122 14.88 13.05 11.65
N ALA A 123 13.77 13.26 10.98
CA ALA A 123 13.52 14.49 10.24
C ALA A 123 13.27 15.68 11.17
#